data_5a428b427b6b9a97eb0c28d768f8847f
#
_entry.id   5a428b427b6b9a97eb0c28d768f8847f
#
_cell.length_a   1.000
_cell.length_b   1.000
_cell.length_c   1.000
_cell.angle_alpha   90.00
_cell.angle_beta   90.00
_cell.angle_gamma   90.00
#
_symmetry.space_group_name_H-M   'P 1'
#
loop_
_entity.id
_entity.type
_entity.pdbx_description
1 polymer ?
#
loop_
_entity_poly.entity_id
_entity_poly.type
_entity_poly.pdbx_seq_one_letter_code
_entity_poly.pdbx_strand_id
1 'polypeptide(L)'
;NMYKIKDHPNLSFKLINRVTGWVTFVIASMTYILTAESTASLWDCGEFITTSVGLQVGHPPGAPLFMIISRLFAIFAPSADTQAYMINCMSAICSGLTILFLFWSITHLARKLIVKEGEEMTMGQMFAILGASLIGSLTYTFTDTFWFSAVEGEVYAMSSLFTAVVFWAILKWENVAFERYANRWLILIAYLIGLSIGVHLLNLLAIPAIVFVYYFKKYTP
;
A
#
# COMPACT_ATOMS: atom_id res chain seq x y z
N ASN A 1 -29.54 19.59 -28.22
CA ASN A 1 -29.41 18.26 -27.55
C ASN A 1 -27.99 18.08 -27.07
N MET A 2 -27.63 18.82 -26.06
CA MET A 2 -26.35 18.67 -25.38
C MET A 2 -26.54 17.65 -24.26
N TYR A 3 -25.73 16.64 -24.26
CA TYR A 3 -25.69 15.45 -23.45
C TYR A 3 -26.16 15.68 -22.00
N LYS A 4 -27.34 15.16 -21.66
CA LYS A 4 -27.71 14.90 -20.28
C LYS A 4 -26.87 13.72 -19.82
N ILE A 5 -25.70 13.98 -19.27
CA ILE A 5 -25.04 13.08 -18.37
C ILE A 5 -25.86 13.11 -17.07
N LYS A 6 -26.95 12.36 -17.06
CA LYS A 6 -27.56 11.89 -15.81
C LYS A 6 -26.71 10.74 -15.31
N ASP A 7 -25.47 11.05 -15.07
CA ASP A 7 -24.54 10.08 -14.59
C ASP A 7 -24.67 10.01 -13.08
N HIS A 8 -24.91 8.83 -12.63
CA HIS A 8 -24.88 8.50 -11.23
C HIS A 8 -23.55 9.02 -10.65
N PRO A 9 -23.51 10.06 -9.83
CA PRO A 9 -22.27 10.66 -9.35
C PRO A 9 -21.38 9.65 -8.63
N ASN A 10 -21.98 8.59 -8.08
CA ASN A 10 -21.27 7.46 -7.51
C ASN A 10 -20.50 6.60 -8.52
N LEU A 11 -20.94 6.49 -9.78
CA LEU A 11 -20.21 5.72 -10.82
C LEU A 11 -19.01 6.53 -11.31
N SER A 12 -19.18 7.82 -11.55
CA SER A 12 -18.10 8.75 -11.89
C SER A 12 -17.05 8.79 -10.79
N PHE A 13 -17.45 8.90 -9.52
CA PHE A 13 -16.52 8.87 -8.39
C PHE A 13 -15.69 7.58 -8.35
N LYS A 14 -16.31 6.41 -8.51
CA LYS A 14 -15.58 5.14 -8.49
C LYS A 14 -14.53 5.06 -9.58
N LEU A 15 -14.85 5.52 -10.78
CA LEU A 15 -13.91 5.52 -11.90
C LEU A 15 -12.76 6.49 -11.66
N ILE A 16 -13.08 7.74 -11.33
CA ILE A 16 -12.08 8.79 -11.08
C ILE A 16 -11.17 8.40 -9.92
N ASN A 17 -11.72 7.91 -8.79
CA ASN A 17 -10.96 7.43 -7.64
C ASN A 17 -9.98 6.29 -8.04
N ARG A 18 -10.42 5.37 -8.89
CA ARG A 18 -9.55 4.30 -9.38
C ARG A 18 -8.42 4.84 -10.24
N VAL A 19 -8.76 5.68 -11.21
CA VAL A 19 -7.77 6.26 -12.14
C VAL A 19 -6.77 7.13 -11.38
N THR A 20 -7.25 8.03 -10.51
CA THR A 20 -6.38 8.91 -9.71
C THR A 20 -5.46 8.11 -8.80
N GLY A 21 -5.96 7.03 -8.16
CA GLY A 21 -5.12 6.15 -7.37
C GLY A 21 -3.99 5.52 -8.18
N TRP A 22 -4.29 4.98 -9.37
CA TRP A 22 -3.25 4.43 -10.24
C TRP A 22 -2.27 5.48 -10.78
N VAL A 23 -2.74 6.68 -11.08
CA VAL A 23 -1.85 7.81 -11.43
C VAL A 23 -0.91 8.14 -10.27
N THR A 24 -1.42 8.19 -9.04
CA THR A 24 -0.61 8.42 -7.84
C THR A 24 0.44 7.31 -7.65
N PHE A 25 0.06 6.04 -7.88
CA PHE A 25 1.00 4.92 -7.90
C PHE A 25 2.12 5.11 -8.92
N VAL A 26 1.77 5.48 -10.15
CA VAL A 26 2.77 5.68 -11.23
C VAL A 26 3.73 6.81 -10.87
N ILE A 27 3.22 7.94 -10.37
CA ILE A 27 4.05 9.07 -9.95
C ILE A 27 5.04 8.62 -8.86
N ALA A 28 4.55 7.98 -7.79
CA ALA A 28 5.38 7.53 -6.69
C ALA A 28 6.42 6.48 -7.14
N SER A 29 5.98 5.44 -7.85
CA SER A 29 6.88 4.38 -8.33
C SER A 29 7.95 4.90 -9.28
N MET A 30 7.60 5.77 -10.23
CA MET A 30 8.58 6.37 -11.13
C MET A 30 9.58 7.25 -10.37
N THR A 31 9.12 8.05 -9.42
CA THR A 31 10.01 8.86 -8.58
C THR A 31 11.03 7.97 -7.87
N TYR A 32 10.58 6.91 -7.22
CA TYR A 32 11.46 6.01 -6.48
C TYR A 32 12.37 5.17 -7.37
N ILE A 33 11.89 4.66 -8.51
CA ILE A 33 12.72 3.89 -9.45
C ILE A 33 13.82 4.77 -10.05
N LEU A 34 13.50 6.03 -10.42
CA LEU A 34 14.49 6.95 -11.00
C LEU A 34 15.54 7.44 -9.98
N THR A 35 15.25 7.30 -8.70
CA THR A 35 16.15 7.68 -7.60
C THR A 35 16.62 6.47 -6.77
N ALA A 36 16.31 5.25 -7.23
CA ALA A 36 16.73 4.03 -6.55
C ALA A 36 18.25 3.92 -6.48
N GLU A 37 18.76 3.48 -5.34
CA GLU A 37 20.19 3.24 -5.16
C GLU A 37 20.73 2.27 -6.21
N SER A 38 21.86 2.55 -6.79
CA SER A 38 22.48 1.69 -7.80
C SER A 38 23.12 0.44 -7.21
N THR A 39 23.49 0.52 -5.92
CA THR A 39 24.19 -0.53 -5.16
C THR A 39 23.53 -0.72 -3.79
N ALA A 40 24.23 -1.31 -2.85
CA ALA A 40 23.79 -1.39 -1.46
C ALA A 40 23.95 -0.02 -0.78
N SER A 41 22.89 0.39 -0.09
CA SER A 41 22.89 1.54 0.81
C SER A 41 23.52 1.18 2.18
N LEU A 42 23.35 2.03 3.17
CA LEU A 42 23.82 1.82 4.54
C LEU A 42 22.95 0.80 5.30
N TRP A 43 23.30 0.51 6.54
CA TRP A 43 22.60 -0.42 7.44
C TRP A 43 22.59 -1.86 6.90
N ASP A 44 21.48 -2.55 7.06
CA ASP A 44 21.32 -3.97 6.74
C ASP A 44 21.03 -4.24 5.25
N CYS A 45 20.94 -3.19 4.43
CA CYS A 45 20.63 -3.27 3.00
C CYS A 45 21.60 -4.21 2.26
N GLY A 46 22.91 -4.13 2.52
CA GLY A 46 23.91 -5.01 1.93
C GLY A 46 23.72 -6.48 2.31
N GLU A 47 23.33 -6.75 3.55
CA GLU A 47 23.01 -8.11 4.01
C GLU A 47 21.75 -8.62 3.32
N PHE A 48 20.64 -7.86 3.30
CA PHE A 48 19.41 -8.27 2.65
C PHE A 48 19.60 -8.54 1.16
N ILE A 49 20.36 -7.70 0.46
CA ILE A 49 20.68 -7.92 -0.96
C ILE A 49 21.48 -9.21 -1.13
N THR A 50 22.57 -9.40 -0.37
CA THR A 50 23.45 -10.55 -0.49
C THR A 50 22.71 -11.84 -0.16
N THR A 51 22.00 -11.89 0.95
CA THR A 51 21.23 -13.07 1.39
C THR A 51 20.08 -13.39 0.44
N SER A 52 19.44 -12.38 -0.16
CA SER A 52 18.40 -12.57 -1.18
C SER A 52 18.99 -13.19 -2.45
N VAL A 53 20.09 -12.65 -2.96
CA VAL A 53 20.77 -13.17 -4.16
C VAL A 53 21.24 -14.60 -3.96
N GLY A 54 21.80 -14.93 -2.80
CA GLY A 54 22.30 -16.26 -2.48
C GLY A 54 21.24 -17.22 -1.91
N LEU A 55 20.01 -16.78 -1.63
CA LEU A 55 18.99 -17.49 -0.84
C LEU A 55 19.57 -18.02 0.49
N GLN A 56 20.29 -17.15 1.18
CA GLN A 56 20.95 -17.45 2.45
C GLN A 56 20.06 -17.03 3.63
N VAL A 57 20.48 -17.38 4.84
CA VAL A 57 19.80 -16.94 6.07
C VAL A 57 20.45 -15.66 6.57
N GLY A 58 19.67 -14.61 6.72
CA GLY A 58 20.09 -13.34 7.33
C GLY A 58 20.04 -13.39 8.86
N HIS A 59 20.34 -12.25 9.49
CA HIS A 59 20.28 -12.11 10.94
C HIS A 59 18.87 -12.34 11.52
N PRO A 60 18.72 -12.80 12.77
CA PRO A 60 17.41 -12.98 13.41
C PRO A 60 16.62 -11.66 13.52
N PRO A 61 15.27 -11.70 13.31
CA PRO A 61 14.43 -12.88 13.16
C PRO A 61 14.34 -13.44 11.74
N GLY A 62 15.07 -12.89 10.78
CA GLY A 62 15.01 -13.25 9.37
C GLY A 62 13.81 -12.64 8.64
N ALA A 63 13.90 -12.62 7.29
CA ALA A 63 12.86 -12.09 6.42
C ALA A 63 12.65 -13.00 5.20
N PRO A 64 12.18 -14.25 5.39
CA PRO A 64 12.17 -15.25 4.34
C PRO A 64 11.30 -14.87 3.14
N LEU A 65 10.15 -14.24 3.35
CA LEU A 65 9.28 -13.79 2.26
C LEU A 65 9.93 -12.65 1.47
N PHE A 66 10.55 -11.70 2.17
CA PHE A 66 11.30 -10.62 1.54
C PHE A 66 12.41 -11.19 0.65
N MET A 67 13.23 -12.11 1.17
CA MET A 67 14.35 -12.71 0.44
C MET A 67 13.89 -13.45 -0.82
N ILE A 68 12.80 -14.22 -0.75
CA ILE A 68 12.26 -14.95 -1.91
C ILE A 68 11.79 -13.97 -2.99
N ILE A 69 11.05 -12.93 -2.62
CA ILE A 69 10.54 -11.93 -3.57
C ILE A 69 11.70 -11.12 -4.16
N SER A 70 12.66 -10.69 -3.32
CA SER A 70 13.86 -10.00 -3.76
C SER A 70 14.69 -10.85 -4.73
N ARG A 71 14.82 -12.14 -4.46
CA ARG A 71 15.50 -13.08 -5.39
C ARG A 71 14.80 -13.14 -6.75
N LEU A 72 13.46 -13.15 -6.78
CA LEU A 72 12.73 -13.13 -8.05
C LEU A 72 13.07 -11.86 -8.88
N PHE A 73 13.20 -10.71 -8.24
CA PHE A 73 13.64 -9.48 -8.93
C PHE A 73 15.10 -9.57 -9.37
N ALA A 74 16.00 -10.09 -8.53
CA ALA A 74 17.42 -10.26 -8.85
C ALA A 74 17.67 -11.18 -10.06
N ILE A 75 16.78 -12.15 -10.33
CA ILE A 75 16.88 -13.03 -11.52
C ILE A 75 16.71 -12.26 -12.82
N PHE A 76 15.97 -11.16 -12.82
CA PHE A 76 15.76 -10.33 -14.01
C PHE A 76 16.89 -9.31 -14.22
N ALA A 77 17.90 -9.26 -13.35
CA ALA A 77 19.08 -8.42 -13.54
C ALA A 77 19.88 -8.86 -14.77
N PRO A 78 20.25 -7.96 -15.68
CA PRO A 78 21.04 -8.27 -16.87
C PRO A 78 22.45 -8.80 -16.54
N SER A 79 22.98 -8.42 -15.39
CA SER A 79 24.32 -8.76 -14.92
C SER A 79 24.40 -8.79 -13.38
N ALA A 80 25.44 -9.35 -12.82
CA ALA A 80 25.59 -9.50 -11.37
C ALA A 80 25.65 -8.15 -10.64
N ASP A 81 26.27 -7.15 -11.24
CA ASP A 81 26.42 -5.79 -10.70
C ASP A 81 25.09 -5.01 -10.66
N THR A 82 24.09 -5.43 -11.44
CA THR A 82 22.75 -4.79 -11.45
C THR A 82 21.73 -5.48 -10.53
N GLN A 83 22.09 -6.57 -9.85
CA GLN A 83 21.17 -7.30 -8.97
C GLN A 83 20.70 -6.45 -7.79
N ALA A 84 21.59 -5.66 -7.19
CA ALA A 84 21.25 -4.74 -6.11
C ALA A 84 20.21 -3.73 -6.58
N TYR A 85 20.42 -3.10 -7.71
CA TYR A 85 19.47 -2.15 -8.30
C TYR A 85 18.09 -2.76 -8.56
N MET A 86 18.02 -4.01 -9.04
CA MET A 86 16.74 -4.69 -9.26
C MET A 86 15.98 -4.95 -7.95
N ILE A 87 16.70 -5.25 -6.87
CA ILE A 87 16.09 -5.40 -5.53
C ILE A 87 15.61 -4.03 -5.01
N ASN A 88 16.38 -2.97 -5.22
CA ASN A 88 15.98 -1.60 -4.87
C ASN A 88 14.74 -1.18 -5.67
N CYS A 89 14.64 -1.54 -6.95
CA CYS A 89 13.42 -1.32 -7.76
C CYS A 89 12.21 -2.08 -7.20
N MET A 90 12.38 -3.27 -6.63
CA MET A 90 11.30 -3.97 -5.94
C MET A 90 10.76 -3.14 -4.76
N SER A 91 11.65 -2.59 -3.94
CA SER A 91 11.28 -1.70 -2.83
C SER A 91 10.55 -0.44 -3.33
N ALA A 92 11.01 0.15 -4.43
CA ALA A 92 10.35 1.27 -5.09
C ALA A 92 8.92 0.95 -5.54
N ILE A 93 8.69 -0.23 -6.11
CA ILE A 93 7.36 -0.68 -6.53
C ILE A 93 6.46 -0.96 -5.31
N CYS A 94 6.99 -1.63 -4.28
CA CYS A 94 6.27 -1.87 -3.02
C CYS A 94 5.83 -0.54 -2.36
N SER A 95 6.72 0.44 -2.34
CA SER A 95 6.43 1.77 -1.81
C SER A 95 5.39 2.51 -2.65
N GLY A 96 5.47 2.44 -3.98
CA GLY A 96 4.43 2.99 -4.85
C GLY A 96 3.06 2.36 -4.62
N LEU A 97 2.98 1.05 -4.44
CA LEU A 97 1.74 0.35 -4.05
C LEU A 97 1.26 0.79 -2.67
N THR A 98 2.16 1.04 -1.72
CA THR A 98 1.80 1.61 -0.42
C THR A 98 1.07 2.95 -0.59
N ILE A 99 1.58 3.84 -1.45
CA ILE A 99 0.95 5.12 -1.76
C ILE A 99 -0.43 4.96 -2.40
N LEU A 100 -0.61 3.97 -3.29
CA LEU A 100 -1.91 3.63 -3.87
C LEU A 100 -2.94 3.27 -2.80
N PHE A 101 -2.58 2.34 -1.89
CA PHE A 101 -3.48 1.92 -0.83
C PHE A 101 -3.71 3.01 0.22
N LEU A 102 -2.72 3.86 0.48
CA LEU A 102 -2.87 5.06 1.31
C LEU A 102 -3.87 6.02 0.67
N PHE A 103 -3.75 6.33 -0.61
CA PHE A 103 -4.70 7.17 -1.34
C PHE A 103 -6.14 6.62 -1.21
N TRP A 104 -6.35 5.33 -1.46
CA TRP A 104 -7.67 4.73 -1.33
C TRP A 104 -8.19 4.67 0.11
N SER A 105 -7.32 4.55 1.09
CA SER A 105 -7.70 4.61 2.50
C SER A 105 -8.15 6.02 2.90
N ILE A 106 -7.41 7.04 2.48
CA ILE A 106 -7.79 8.45 2.71
C ILE A 106 -9.12 8.75 2.02
N THR A 107 -9.32 8.36 0.76
CA THR A 107 -10.60 8.58 0.06
C THR A 107 -11.77 7.91 0.77
N HIS A 108 -11.56 6.69 1.30
CA HIS A 108 -12.59 5.99 2.06
C HIS A 108 -12.98 6.77 3.33
N LEU A 109 -11.99 7.16 4.13
CA LEU A 109 -12.21 7.89 5.39
C LEU A 109 -12.79 9.28 5.15
N ALA A 110 -12.24 10.03 4.20
CA ALA A 110 -12.73 11.36 3.84
C ALA A 110 -14.18 11.32 3.36
N ARG A 111 -14.55 10.28 2.57
CA ARG A 111 -15.94 10.10 2.15
C ARG A 111 -16.88 9.89 3.34
N LYS A 112 -16.49 9.09 4.32
CA LYS A 112 -17.29 8.87 5.54
C LYS A 112 -17.49 10.13 6.36
N LEU A 113 -16.52 11.05 6.36
CA LEU A 113 -16.59 12.30 7.10
C LEU A 113 -17.41 13.38 6.37
N ILE A 114 -17.35 13.42 5.04
CA ILE A 114 -17.91 14.53 4.23
C ILE A 114 -19.30 14.21 3.71
N VAL A 115 -19.59 12.94 3.36
CA VAL A 115 -20.87 12.53 2.78
C VAL A 115 -21.71 11.84 3.85
N LYS A 116 -22.86 12.43 4.18
CA LYS A 116 -23.78 11.84 5.15
C LYS A 116 -24.41 10.57 4.60
N GLU A 117 -24.71 9.65 5.48
CA GLU A 117 -25.35 8.39 5.12
C GLU A 117 -26.75 8.66 4.49
N GLY A 118 -26.98 8.04 3.32
CA GLY A 118 -28.21 8.22 2.55
C GLY A 118 -28.25 9.45 1.62
N GLU A 119 -27.25 10.33 1.68
CA GLU A 119 -27.17 11.48 0.77
C GLU A 119 -26.34 11.15 -0.50
N GLU A 120 -26.72 11.77 -1.63
CA GLU A 120 -25.93 11.73 -2.84
C GLU A 120 -24.73 12.67 -2.74
N MET A 121 -23.57 12.19 -3.19
CA MET A 121 -22.33 12.98 -3.19
C MET A 121 -22.44 14.12 -4.22
N THR A 122 -22.18 15.34 -3.79
CA THR A 122 -22.07 16.50 -4.70
C THR A 122 -20.71 16.53 -5.41
N MET A 123 -20.63 17.24 -6.53
CA MET A 123 -19.37 17.44 -7.25
C MET A 123 -18.30 18.13 -6.39
N GLY A 124 -18.70 19.12 -5.58
CA GLY A 124 -17.79 19.79 -4.64
C GLY A 124 -17.20 18.84 -3.60
N GLN A 125 -18.03 17.97 -3.02
CA GLN A 125 -17.58 16.93 -2.08
C GLN A 125 -16.64 15.93 -2.77
N MET A 126 -16.94 15.54 -4.01
CA MET A 126 -16.06 14.63 -4.78
C MET A 126 -14.67 15.25 -4.99
N PHE A 127 -14.59 16.50 -5.42
CA PHE A 127 -13.31 17.19 -5.59
C PHE A 127 -12.57 17.39 -4.26
N ALA A 128 -13.27 17.70 -3.18
CA ALA A 128 -12.67 17.83 -1.86
C ALA A 128 -12.06 16.50 -1.37
N ILE A 129 -12.78 15.39 -1.52
CA ILE A 129 -12.32 14.06 -1.13
C ILE A 129 -11.10 13.64 -1.95
N LEU A 130 -11.19 13.72 -3.28
CA LEU A 130 -10.10 13.28 -4.17
C LEU A 130 -8.88 14.19 -4.02
N GLY A 131 -9.08 15.52 -3.90
CA GLY A 131 -8.01 16.48 -3.71
C GLY A 131 -7.27 16.28 -2.39
N ALA A 132 -7.99 16.13 -1.27
CA ALA A 132 -7.40 15.86 0.03
C ALA A 132 -6.60 14.54 0.02
N SER A 133 -7.14 13.50 -0.65
CA SER A 133 -6.46 12.21 -0.75
C SER A 133 -5.20 12.27 -1.61
N LEU A 134 -5.25 13.03 -2.71
CA LEU A 134 -4.10 13.25 -3.58
C LEU A 134 -3.00 14.02 -2.85
N ILE A 135 -3.36 15.12 -2.19
CA ILE A 135 -2.41 15.91 -1.40
C ILE A 135 -1.80 15.05 -0.29
N GLY A 136 -2.61 14.36 0.50
CA GLY A 136 -2.12 13.55 1.62
C GLY A 136 -1.18 12.43 1.17
N SER A 137 -1.54 11.68 0.12
CA SER A 137 -0.72 10.59 -0.39
C SER A 137 0.57 11.09 -1.06
N LEU A 138 0.52 12.17 -1.84
CA LEU A 138 1.72 12.74 -2.46
C LEU A 138 2.62 13.43 -1.44
N THR A 139 2.07 14.10 -0.42
CA THR A 139 2.89 14.60 0.69
C THR A 139 3.69 13.48 1.33
N TYR A 140 3.04 12.34 1.62
CA TYR A 140 3.73 11.18 2.19
C TYR A 140 4.78 10.60 1.22
N THR A 141 4.50 10.58 -0.09
CA THR A 141 5.44 10.15 -1.13
C THR A 141 6.77 10.90 -1.05
N PHE A 142 6.74 12.20 -0.76
CA PHE A 142 7.92 13.07 -0.76
C PHE A 142 8.47 13.35 0.65
N THR A 143 8.07 12.57 1.67
CA THR A 143 8.72 12.64 2.99
C THR A 143 10.06 11.94 2.97
N ASP A 144 11.09 12.52 3.57
CA ASP A 144 12.46 11.98 3.61
C ASP A 144 12.50 10.54 4.10
N THR A 145 11.84 10.26 5.23
CA THR A 145 11.86 8.92 5.86
C THR A 145 11.25 7.85 4.96
N PHE A 146 10.12 8.15 4.30
CA PHE A 146 9.48 7.16 3.43
C PHE A 146 10.25 7.00 2.12
N TRP A 147 10.75 8.10 1.56
CA TRP A 147 11.57 8.07 0.34
C TRP A 147 12.85 7.25 0.55
N PHE A 148 13.54 7.46 1.66
CA PHE A 148 14.75 6.71 1.99
C PHE A 148 14.47 5.20 1.95
N SER A 149 13.44 4.73 2.66
CA SER A 149 13.06 3.30 2.66
C SER A 149 12.54 2.79 1.30
N ALA A 150 12.08 3.69 0.43
CA ALA A 150 11.53 3.31 -0.88
C ALA A 150 12.61 3.03 -1.94
N VAL A 151 13.82 3.59 -1.77
CA VAL A 151 14.88 3.54 -2.79
C VAL A 151 15.97 2.52 -2.49
N GLU A 152 15.84 1.77 -1.41
CA GLU A 152 16.83 0.78 -0.95
C GLU A 152 16.25 -0.61 -0.74
N GLY A 153 17.08 -1.64 -0.86
CA GLY A 153 16.69 -3.05 -0.76
C GLY A 153 16.58 -3.54 0.67
N GLU A 154 15.60 -3.01 1.42
CA GLU A 154 15.35 -3.36 2.81
C GLU A 154 13.89 -3.71 3.06
N VAL A 155 13.61 -4.36 4.18
CA VAL A 155 12.28 -4.92 4.53
C VAL A 155 11.19 -3.86 4.70
N TYR A 156 11.53 -2.61 5.00
CA TYR A 156 10.57 -1.57 5.38
C TYR A 156 9.60 -1.18 4.27
N ALA A 157 10.05 -1.14 3.02
CA ALA A 157 9.19 -0.87 1.87
C ALA A 157 8.07 -1.90 1.73
N MET A 158 8.44 -3.19 1.78
CA MET A 158 7.47 -4.29 1.68
C MET A 158 6.61 -4.38 2.94
N SER A 159 7.16 -4.14 4.12
CA SER A 159 6.43 -4.05 5.38
C SER A 159 5.34 -2.96 5.33
N SER A 160 5.68 -1.78 4.83
CA SER A 160 4.73 -0.68 4.65
C SER A 160 3.59 -1.06 3.70
N LEU A 161 3.89 -1.79 2.62
CA LEU A 161 2.89 -2.31 1.70
C LEU A 161 1.91 -3.25 2.40
N PHE A 162 2.39 -4.24 3.16
CA PHE A 162 1.51 -5.14 3.91
C PHE A 162 0.61 -4.38 4.87
N THR A 163 1.16 -3.42 5.61
CA THR A 163 0.39 -2.57 6.54
C THR A 163 -0.71 -1.79 5.80
N ALA A 164 -0.38 -1.16 4.67
CA ALA A 164 -1.32 -0.37 3.89
C ALA A 164 -2.45 -1.23 3.28
N VAL A 165 -2.10 -2.43 2.74
CA VAL A 165 -3.08 -3.36 2.17
C VAL A 165 -4.01 -3.91 3.24
N VAL A 166 -3.50 -4.32 4.40
CA VAL A 166 -4.29 -4.85 5.51
C VAL A 166 -5.24 -3.78 6.05
N PHE A 167 -4.75 -2.55 6.23
CA PHE A 167 -5.58 -1.44 6.66
C PHE A 167 -6.68 -1.09 5.62
N TRP A 168 -6.33 -1.04 4.35
CA TRP A 168 -7.32 -0.87 3.29
C TRP A 168 -8.34 -2.00 3.25
N ALA A 169 -7.91 -3.24 3.46
CA ALA A 169 -8.79 -4.41 3.45
C ALA A 169 -9.82 -4.40 4.58
N ILE A 170 -9.45 -3.93 5.80
CA ILE A 170 -10.42 -3.80 6.89
C ILE A 170 -11.46 -2.70 6.61
N LEU A 171 -11.05 -1.60 5.96
CA LEU A 171 -12.00 -0.58 5.51
C LEU A 171 -12.95 -1.11 4.42
N LYS A 172 -12.49 -2.02 3.55
CA LYS A 172 -13.36 -2.72 2.59
C LYS A 172 -14.32 -3.66 3.28
N TRP A 173 -13.84 -4.44 4.26
CA TRP A 173 -14.70 -5.30 5.07
C TRP A 173 -15.78 -4.50 5.79
N GLU A 174 -15.46 -3.35 6.34
CA GLU A 174 -16.40 -2.49 7.06
C GLU A 174 -17.65 -2.15 6.21
N ASN A 175 -17.48 -1.92 4.90
CA ASN A 175 -18.59 -1.63 3.99
C ASN A 175 -19.54 -2.80 3.79
N VAL A 176 -19.04 -4.03 3.90
CA VAL A 176 -19.77 -5.27 3.62
C VAL A 176 -19.95 -6.16 4.85
N ALA A 177 -19.71 -5.62 6.05
CA ALA A 177 -19.62 -6.37 7.30
C ALA A 177 -20.84 -7.24 7.65
N PHE A 178 -22.02 -6.89 7.11
CA PHE A 178 -23.28 -7.62 7.31
C PHE A 178 -23.71 -8.45 6.09
N GLU A 179 -22.92 -8.46 5.02
CA GLU A 179 -23.20 -9.29 3.85
C GLU A 179 -22.75 -10.74 4.05
N ARG A 180 -23.38 -11.66 3.28
CA ARG A 180 -23.17 -13.12 3.37
C ARG A 180 -21.70 -13.57 3.30
N TYR A 181 -20.86 -12.85 2.57
CA TYR A 181 -19.46 -13.24 2.30
C TYR A 181 -18.43 -12.29 2.91
N ALA A 182 -18.84 -11.43 3.85
CA ALA A 182 -17.96 -10.44 4.49
C ALA A 182 -16.71 -11.07 5.12
N ASN A 183 -16.82 -12.25 5.72
CA ASN A 183 -15.73 -12.92 6.42
C ASN A 183 -14.53 -13.29 5.49
N ARG A 184 -14.74 -13.32 4.16
CA ARG A 184 -13.63 -13.53 3.22
C ARG A 184 -12.56 -12.45 3.33
N TRP A 185 -12.95 -11.21 3.64
CA TRP A 185 -12.01 -10.12 3.90
C TRP A 185 -11.20 -10.34 5.17
N LEU A 186 -11.82 -10.84 6.23
CA LEU A 186 -11.12 -11.14 7.48
C LEU A 186 -10.12 -12.29 7.31
N ILE A 187 -10.49 -13.32 6.52
CA ILE A 187 -9.59 -14.42 6.17
C ILE A 187 -8.39 -13.88 5.35
N LEU A 188 -8.63 -13.01 4.38
CA LEU A 188 -7.57 -12.37 3.61
C LEU A 188 -6.64 -11.54 4.51
N ILE A 189 -7.20 -10.75 5.43
CA ILE A 189 -6.42 -9.97 6.41
C ILE A 189 -5.54 -10.87 7.26
N ALA A 190 -6.10 -11.95 7.82
CA ALA A 190 -5.34 -12.90 8.64
C ALA A 190 -4.22 -13.56 7.83
N TYR A 191 -4.48 -13.94 6.57
CA TYR A 191 -3.48 -14.50 5.66
C TYR A 191 -2.36 -13.50 5.37
N LEU A 192 -2.70 -12.24 5.05
CA LEU A 192 -1.72 -11.19 4.78
C LEU A 192 -0.87 -10.87 6.01
N ILE A 193 -1.47 -10.83 7.21
CA ILE A 193 -0.74 -10.67 8.47
C ILE A 193 0.23 -11.84 8.67
N GLY A 194 -0.20 -13.07 8.45
CA GLY A 194 0.67 -14.24 8.52
C GLY A 194 1.86 -14.17 7.55
N LEU A 195 1.63 -13.78 6.29
CA LEU A 195 2.69 -13.56 5.31
C LEU A 195 3.65 -12.44 5.72
N SER A 196 3.11 -11.37 6.30
CA SER A 196 3.90 -10.20 6.67
C SER A 196 4.93 -10.48 7.79
N ILE A 197 4.70 -11.49 8.60
CA ILE A 197 5.69 -11.98 9.59
C ILE A 197 6.97 -12.43 8.88
N GLY A 198 6.86 -13.01 7.68
CA GLY A 198 8.00 -13.37 6.84
C GLY A 198 8.71 -12.19 6.18
N VAL A 199 8.27 -10.95 6.46
CA VAL A 199 8.92 -9.71 6.04
C VAL A 199 9.43 -8.96 7.27
N HIS A 200 8.52 -8.52 8.15
CA HIS A 200 8.88 -7.79 9.36
C HIS A 200 7.76 -7.83 10.40
N LEU A 201 8.09 -7.97 11.68
CA LEU A 201 7.12 -8.07 12.78
C LEU A 201 6.34 -6.76 13.03
N LEU A 202 6.83 -5.63 12.54
CA LEU A 202 6.17 -4.32 12.70
C LEU A 202 4.73 -4.31 12.16
N ASN A 203 4.41 -5.16 11.19
CA ASN A 203 3.07 -5.29 10.63
C ASN A 203 2.02 -5.74 11.65
N LEU A 204 2.42 -6.40 12.72
CA LEU A 204 1.52 -6.79 13.80
C LEU A 204 0.92 -5.58 14.52
N LEU A 205 1.53 -4.40 14.43
CA LEU A 205 1.00 -3.14 14.97
C LEU A 205 -0.31 -2.69 14.27
N ALA A 206 -0.65 -3.25 13.12
CA ALA A 206 -1.94 -3.01 12.47
C ALA A 206 -3.10 -3.72 13.18
N ILE A 207 -2.84 -4.77 13.98
CA ILE A 207 -3.88 -5.59 14.62
C ILE A 207 -4.79 -4.77 15.54
N PRO A 208 -4.31 -3.88 16.43
CA PRO A 208 -5.19 -3.06 17.25
C PRO A 208 -6.17 -2.22 16.43
N ALA A 209 -5.70 -1.59 15.34
CA ALA A 209 -6.56 -0.79 14.47
C ALA A 209 -7.66 -1.65 13.81
N ILE A 210 -7.31 -2.87 13.35
CA ILE A 210 -8.26 -3.82 12.77
C ILE A 210 -9.32 -4.23 13.80
N VAL A 211 -8.89 -4.54 15.04
CA VAL A 211 -9.79 -4.92 16.13
C VAL A 211 -10.75 -3.78 16.46
N PHE A 212 -10.29 -2.53 16.50
CA PHE A 212 -11.16 -1.38 16.75
C PHE A 212 -12.19 -1.19 15.63
N VAL A 213 -11.79 -1.26 14.36
CA VAL A 213 -12.74 -1.17 13.23
C VAL A 213 -13.78 -2.29 13.32
N TYR A 214 -13.34 -3.52 13.59
CA TYR A 214 -14.23 -4.67 13.76
C TYR A 214 -15.21 -4.46 14.92
N TYR A 215 -14.70 -4.08 16.08
CA TYR A 215 -15.51 -3.89 17.29
C TYR A 215 -16.57 -2.81 17.10
N PHE A 216 -16.18 -1.62 16.67
CA PHE A 216 -17.12 -0.52 16.46
C PHE A 216 -18.12 -0.78 15.34
N LYS A 217 -17.78 -1.61 14.35
CA LYS A 217 -18.73 -1.99 13.31
C LYS A 217 -19.74 -3.03 13.77
N LYS A 218 -19.37 -3.94 14.66
CA LYS A 218 -20.23 -5.06 15.08
C LYS A 218 -21.00 -4.81 16.37
N TYR A 219 -20.46 -4.03 17.28
CA TYR A 219 -20.94 -3.91 18.65
C TYR A 219 -21.34 -2.49 19.06
N THR A 220 -21.22 -1.50 18.20
CA THR A 220 -21.77 -0.16 18.50
C THR A 220 -23.29 -0.19 18.29
N PRO A 221 -24.10 0.30 19.25
CA PRO A 221 -25.54 0.36 19.16
C PRO A 221 -26.00 1.37 18.10
#